data_a428507a9ec50917609335be39579a06
#
_entry.id   a428507a9ec50917609335be39579a06
#
_cell.length_a   1.000
_cell.length_b   1.000
_cell.length_c   1.000
_cell.angle_alpha   90.00
_cell.angle_beta   90.00
_cell.angle_gamma   90.00
#
_symmetry.space_group_name_H-M   'P 1'
#
loop_
_entity.id
_entity.type
_entity.pdbx_description
1 polymer ?
#
loop_
_entity_poly.entity_id
_entity_poly.type
_entity_poly.pdbx_seq_one_letter_code
_entity_poly.pdbx_strand_id
1 'polypeptide(L)'
;RDRLRSRGLGDVYKRQADYSPEEKKAFLAEMGIEASGLDNLITASYDLLGLISFLTDGKKECRAWTIRKGTKAPQAAGKIHSDFERGFIRASVIAYSDLEAHDFDYAAVKAKGLQRTEGKEYVVKDGDVIEFLFNV
;
A
#
# COMPACT_ATOMS: atom_id res chain seq x y z
N ARG A 1 -39.47 5.97 -0.44
CA ARG A 1 -38.63 5.69 0.77
C ARG A 1 -37.13 5.75 0.49
N ASP A 2 -36.65 5.32 -0.68
CA ASP A 2 -35.21 5.32 -1.03
C ASP A 2 -34.61 6.72 -1.32
N ARG A 3 -35.43 7.66 -1.79
CA ARG A 3 -35.00 9.05 -2.05
C ARG A 3 -34.61 9.82 -0.77
N LEU A 4 -35.18 9.47 0.38
CA LEU A 4 -34.85 10.13 1.66
C LEU A 4 -33.52 9.61 2.26
N ARG A 5 -33.14 8.35 2.00
CA ARG A 5 -31.87 7.77 2.44
C ARG A 5 -30.67 8.37 1.68
N SER A 6 -30.82 8.60 0.36
CA SER A 6 -29.73 9.19 -0.44
C SER A 6 -29.43 10.65 -0.10
N ARG A 7 -30.44 11.43 0.34
CA ARG A 7 -30.25 12.82 0.80
C ARG A 7 -29.51 12.91 2.13
N GLY A 8 -29.78 11.99 3.07
CA GLY A 8 -29.07 11.94 4.36
C GLY A 8 -27.58 11.67 4.20
N LEU A 9 -27.19 10.77 3.29
CA LEU A 9 -25.78 10.50 2.99
C LEU A 9 -25.08 11.70 2.35
N GLY A 10 -25.73 12.45 1.46
CA GLY A 10 -25.19 13.65 0.84
C GLY A 10 -24.94 14.79 1.84
N ASP A 11 -25.77 14.94 2.85
CA ASP A 11 -25.61 15.97 3.88
C ASP A 11 -24.48 15.62 4.86
N VAL A 12 -24.28 14.35 5.18
CA VAL A 12 -23.14 13.86 5.96
C VAL A 12 -21.83 14.13 5.21
N TYR A 13 -21.78 13.87 3.92
CA TYR A 13 -20.59 14.14 3.08
C TYR A 13 -20.27 15.64 2.99
N LYS A 14 -21.28 16.50 2.86
CA LYS A 14 -21.07 17.96 2.79
C LYS A 14 -20.56 18.53 4.10
N ARG A 15 -21.04 18.05 5.25
CA ARG A 15 -20.56 18.49 6.55
C ARG A 15 -19.12 18.09 6.84
N GLN A 16 -18.64 16.98 6.26
CA GLN A 16 -17.25 16.52 6.41
C GLN A 16 -16.26 17.34 5.60
N ALA A 17 -16.69 18.13 4.62
CA ALA A 17 -15.79 18.94 3.79
C ALA A 17 -15.03 19.99 4.60
N ASP A 18 -15.60 20.47 5.68
CA ASP A 18 -15.07 21.55 6.53
C ASP A 18 -14.26 21.05 7.73
N TYR A 19 -14.20 19.71 7.97
CA TYR A 19 -13.46 19.14 9.08
C TYR A 19 -11.99 18.86 8.74
N SER A 20 -11.11 19.08 9.72
CA SER A 20 -9.72 18.60 9.66
C SER A 20 -9.68 17.06 9.55
N PRO A 21 -8.55 16.46 9.10
CA PRO A 21 -8.41 15.01 9.01
C PRO A 21 -8.66 14.28 10.36
N GLU A 22 -8.26 14.92 11.47
CA GLU A 22 -8.44 14.38 12.82
C GLU A 22 -9.89 14.42 13.28
N GLU A 23 -10.58 15.52 13.02
CA GLU A 23 -12.01 15.66 13.31
C GLU A 23 -12.86 14.69 12.47
N LYS A 24 -12.49 14.45 11.20
CA LYS A 24 -13.12 13.43 10.36
C LYS A 24 -12.98 12.04 10.95
N LYS A 25 -11.78 11.70 11.41
CA LYS A 25 -11.51 10.39 12.01
C LYS A 25 -12.29 10.19 13.30
N ALA A 26 -12.35 11.20 14.16
CA ALA A 26 -13.13 11.17 15.41
C ALA A 26 -14.63 11.02 15.12
N PHE A 27 -15.17 11.76 14.17
CA PHE A 27 -16.59 11.72 13.79
C PHE A 27 -16.97 10.35 13.17
N LEU A 28 -16.11 9.78 12.33
CA LEU A 28 -16.34 8.44 11.76
C LEU A 28 -16.34 7.36 12.86
N ALA A 29 -15.40 7.46 13.81
CA ALA A 29 -15.31 6.54 14.95
C ALA A 29 -16.56 6.61 15.85
N GLU A 30 -17.09 7.81 16.10
CA GLU A 30 -18.35 8.01 16.86
C GLU A 30 -19.55 7.39 16.16
N MET A 31 -19.55 7.37 14.82
CA MET A 31 -20.59 6.73 14.02
C MET A 31 -20.37 5.21 13.83
N GLY A 32 -19.31 4.63 14.41
CA GLY A 32 -18.96 3.22 14.24
C GLY A 32 -18.46 2.87 12.83
N ILE A 33 -17.92 3.86 12.09
CA ILE A 33 -17.40 3.69 10.74
C ILE A 33 -15.88 3.71 10.81
N GLU A 34 -15.23 2.56 10.58
CA GLU A 34 -13.77 2.40 10.68
C GLU A 34 -13.01 3.05 9.51
N ALA A 35 -13.62 3.14 8.34
CA ALA A 35 -13.00 3.72 7.14
C ALA A 35 -13.96 4.64 6.40
N SER A 36 -13.42 5.65 5.72
CA SER A 36 -14.25 6.54 4.89
C SER A 36 -14.88 5.77 3.72
N GLY A 37 -16.04 6.24 3.22
CA GLY A 37 -16.67 5.64 2.05
C GLY A 37 -15.74 5.65 0.82
N LEU A 38 -14.83 6.61 0.72
CA LEU A 38 -13.80 6.68 -0.33
C LEU A 38 -12.75 5.57 -0.16
N ASP A 39 -12.26 5.33 1.06
CA ASP A 39 -11.27 4.27 1.33
C ASP A 39 -11.86 2.90 1.01
N ASN A 40 -13.11 2.66 1.43
CA ASN A 40 -13.83 1.42 1.10
C ASN A 40 -14.02 1.24 -0.43
N LEU A 41 -14.33 2.32 -1.15
CA LEU A 41 -14.45 2.29 -2.61
C LEU A 41 -13.10 1.98 -3.28
N ILE A 42 -12.01 2.59 -2.84
CA ILE A 42 -10.66 2.34 -3.33
C ILE A 42 -10.29 0.88 -3.11
N THR A 43 -10.43 0.37 -1.89
CA THR A 43 -10.12 -1.02 -1.54
C THR A 43 -10.92 -2.00 -2.38
N ALA A 44 -12.24 -1.82 -2.46
CA ALA A 44 -13.11 -2.68 -3.28
C ALA A 44 -12.75 -2.63 -4.78
N SER A 45 -12.33 -1.46 -5.29
CA SER A 45 -11.90 -1.31 -6.68
C SER A 45 -10.58 -2.03 -6.95
N TYR A 46 -9.61 -1.94 -6.04
CA TYR A 46 -8.35 -2.67 -6.13
C TYR A 46 -8.57 -4.18 -6.11
N ASP A 47 -9.42 -4.67 -5.19
CA ASP A 47 -9.76 -6.09 -5.10
C ASP A 47 -10.44 -6.59 -6.37
N LEU A 48 -11.43 -5.84 -6.90
CA LEU A 48 -12.15 -6.20 -8.12
C LEU A 48 -11.22 -6.27 -9.34
N LEU A 49 -10.26 -5.36 -9.43
CA LEU A 49 -9.28 -5.30 -10.53
C LEU A 49 -8.10 -6.25 -10.32
N GLY A 50 -8.00 -6.91 -9.17
CA GLY A 50 -6.88 -7.77 -8.80
C GLY A 50 -5.58 -6.99 -8.70
N LEU A 51 -5.63 -5.77 -8.17
CA LEU A 51 -4.47 -4.91 -7.97
C LEU A 51 -3.95 -5.00 -6.55
N ILE A 52 -2.65 -4.85 -6.41
CA ILE A 52 -1.94 -4.72 -5.13
C ILE A 52 -0.91 -3.58 -5.25
N SER A 53 -0.44 -3.09 -4.11
CA SER A 53 0.60 -2.08 -4.06
C SER A 53 1.83 -2.60 -3.31
N PHE A 54 3.01 -2.32 -3.85
CA PHE A 54 4.26 -2.45 -3.12
C PHE A 54 4.93 -1.09 -2.98
N LEU A 55 5.83 -0.97 -2.02
CA LEU A 55 6.51 0.26 -1.68
C LEU A 55 8.01 0.15 -2.00
N THR A 56 8.60 1.24 -2.43
CA THR A 56 10.05 1.40 -2.47
C THR A 56 10.44 2.54 -1.56
N ASP A 57 11.45 2.29 -0.71
CA ASP A 57 12.04 3.30 0.15
C ASP A 57 13.43 3.63 -0.38
N GLY A 58 13.54 4.76 -1.08
CA GLY A 58 14.78 5.28 -1.63
C GLY A 58 15.29 6.47 -0.81
N LYS A 59 16.59 6.73 -0.87
CA LYS A 59 17.23 7.87 -0.16
C LYS A 59 16.59 9.24 -0.44
N LYS A 60 15.87 9.38 -1.54
CA LYS A 60 15.26 10.65 -1.98
C LYS A 60 13.75 10.66 -1.86
N GLU A 61 13.10 9.51 -2.01
CA GLU A 61 11.64 9.40 -1.98
C GLU A 61 11.19 7.99 -1.60
N CYS A 62 10.08 7.91 -0.88
CA CYS A 62 9.30 6.69 -0.72
C CYS A 62 8.16 6.72 -1.74
N ARG A 63 7.91 5.61 -2.44
CA ARG A 63 6.89 5.56 -3.48
C ARG A 63 6.12 4.25 -3.47
N ALA A 64 4.80 4.36 -3.66
CA ALA A 64 3.93 3.22 -3.89
C ALA A 64 3.79 2.92 -5.39
N TRP A 65 3.82 1.63 -5.73
CA TRP A 65 3.70 1.12 -7.09
C TRP A 65 2.57 0.12 -7.18
N THR A 66 1.66 0.34 -8.11
CA THR A 66 0.52 -0.56 -8.32
C THR A 66 0.86 -1.62 -9.37
N ILE A 67 0.61 -2.88 -9.02
CA ILE A 67 0.81 -4.06 -9.88
C ILE A 67 -0.40 -4.99 -9.79
N ARG A 68 -0.46 -5.99 -10.66
CA ARG A 68 -1.47 -7.05 -10.56
C ARG A 68 -1.06 -8.09 -9.53
N LYS A 69 -2.02 -8.63 -8.81
CA LYS A 69 -1.82 -9.78 -7.91
C LYS A 69 -1.23 -10.95 -8.71
N GLY A 70 -0.19 -11.59 -8.17
CA GLY A 70 0.53 -12.65 -8.88
C GLY A 70 1.75 -12.18 -9.68
N THR A 71 2.05 -10.87 -9.73
CA THR A 71 3.24 -10.34 -10.38
C THR A 71 4.50 -10.77 -9.63
N LYS A 72 5.50 -11.27 -10.38
CA LYS A 72 6.80 -11.66 -9.83
C LYS A 72 7.73 -10.45 -9.66
N ALA A 73 8.75 -10.60 -8.80
CA ALA A 73 9.69 -9.53 -8.46
C ALA A 73 10.39 -8.88 -9.67
N PRO A 74 10.86 -9.58 -10.73
CA PRO A 74 11.45 -8.93 -11.89
C PRO A 74 10.46 -8.02 -12.63
N GLN A 75 9.21 -8.47 -12.84
CA GLN A 75 8.18 -7.66 -13.50
C GLN A 75 7.75 -6.46 -12.63
N ALA A 76 7.74 -6.63 -11.31
CA ALA A 76 7.50 -5.52 -10.37
C ALA A 76 8.62 -4.48 -10.47
N ALA A 77 9.89 -4.91 -10.53
CA ALA A 77 11.03 -4.02 -10.78
C ALA A 77 10.91 -3.30 -12.13
N GLY A 78 10.39 -3.97 -13.15
CA GLY A 78 10.12 -3.42 -14.49
C GLY A 78 9.10 -2.29 -14.50
N LYS A 79 8.21 -2.23 -13.49
CA LYS A 79 7.30 -1.08 -13.30
C LYS A 79 8.03 0.21 -12.95
N ILE A 80 9.18 0.11 -12.32
CA ILE A 80 10.03 1.25 -11.97
C ILE A 80 10.84 1.67 -13.19
N HIS A 81 11.57 0.72 -13.79
CA HIS A 81 12.36 0.92 -14.98
C HIS A 81 12.64 -0.41 -15.69
N SER A 82 12.61 -0.41 -17.05
CA SER A 82 12.84 -1.62 -17.86
C SER A 82 14.20 -2.28 -17.60
N ASP A 83 15.21 -1.49 -17.25
CA ASP A 83 16.55 -2.00 -16.94
C ASP A 83 16.57 -2.79 -15.64
N PHE A 84 15.73 -2.44 -14.67
CA PHE A 84 15.63 -3.18 -13.41
C PHE A 84 15.07 -4.60 -13.62
N GLU A 85 14.17 -4.77 -14.58
CA GLU A 85 13.67 -6.09 -14.97
C GLU A 85 14.76 -6.92 -15.64
N ARG A 86 15.46 -6.35 -16.63
CA ARG A 86 16.52 -7.05 -17.37
C ARG A 86 17.70 -7.42 -16.49
N GLY A 87 18.13 -6.49 -15.65
CA GLY A 87 19.29 -6.66 -14.77
C GLY A 87 18.96 -7.25 -13.41
N PHE A 88 17.72 -7.71 -13.16
CA PHE A 88 17.27 -8.20 -11.86
C PHE A 88 18.18 -9.31 -11.32
N ILE A 89 18.69 -9.11 -10.10
CA ILE A 89 19.50 -10.08 -9.38
C ILE A 89 18.67 -10.69 -8.23
N ARG A 90 18.20 -9.86 -7.33
CA ARG A 90 17.40 -10.24 -6.14
C ARG A 90 16.63 -9.04 -5.61
N ALA A 91 15.64 -9.32 -4.76
CA ALA A 91 14.89 -8.33 -4.02
C ALA A 91 15.11 -8.51 -2.52
N SER A 92 15.29 -7.41 -1.80
CA SER A 92 15.23 -7.37 -0.35
C SER A 92 13.83 -6.93 0.04
N VAL A 93 13.10 -7.75 0.77
CA VAL A 93 11.68 -7.58 1.04
C VAL A 93 11.42 -7.55 2.54
N ILE A 94 10.68 -6.55 2.99
CA ILE A 94 10.15 -6.43 4.35
C ILE A 94 8.64 -6.18 4.22
N ALA A 95 7.81 -6.82 5.04
CA ALA A 95 6.40 -6.49 5.07
C ALA A 95 6.20 -5.13 5.76
N TYR A 96 5.30 -4.29 5.24
CA TYR A 96 4.99 -2.99 5.83
C TYR A 96 4.56 -3.11 7.30
N SER A 97 3.76 -4.12 7.62
CA SER A 97 3.33 -4.40 8.99
C SER A 97 4.49 -4.66 9.96
N ASP A 98 5.58 -5.28 9.48
CA ASP A 98 6.77 -5.54 10.29
C ASP A 98 7.56 -4.25 10.54
N LEU A 99 7.62 -3.35 9.54
CA LEU A 99 8.21 -2.02 9.71
C LEU A 99 7.40 -1.16 10.67
N GLU A 100 6.09 -1.12 10.50
CA GLU A 100 5.19 -0.36 11.37
C GLU A 100 5.27 -0.84 12.83
N ALA A 101 5.30 -2.15 13.07
CA ALA A 101 5.44 -2.75 14.41
C ALA A 101 6.80 -2.44 15.08
N HIS A 102 7.77 -1.92 14.33
CA HIS A 102 9.11 -1.56 14.80
C HIS A 102 9.43 -0.07 14.58
N ASP A 103 8.40 0.79 14.56
CA ASP A 103 8.53 2.24 14.39
C ASP A 103 9.41 2.65 13.18
N PHE A 104 9.35 1.86 12.10
CA PHE A 104 10.14 2.03 10.86
C PHE A 104 11.67 1.96 11.08
N ASP A 105 12.11 1.28 12.14
CA ASP A 105 13.54 1.01 12.37
C ASP A 105 14.01 -0.22 11.57
N TYR A 106 14.63 0.03 10.42
CA TYR A 106 15.20 -0.99 9.55
C TYR A 106 16.28 -1.84 10.23
N ALA A 107 17.05 -1.26 11.16
CA ALA A 107 18.08 -2.00 11.87
C ALA A 107 17.47 -3.03 12.82
N ALA A 108 16.41 -2.64 13.54
CA ALA A 108 15.67 -3.53 14.42
C ALA A 108 14.99 -4.67 13.64
N VAL A 109 14.35 -4.35 12.52
CA VAL A 109 13.69 -5.33 11.62
C VAL A 109 14.70 -6.34 11.08
N LYS A 110 15.87 -5.86 10.64
CA LYS A 110 16.98 -6.70 10.14
C LYS A 110 17.57 -7.58 11.24
N ALA A 111 17.79 -7.04 12.43
CA ALA A 111 18.31 -7.81 13.57
C ALA A 111 17.38 -8.95 13.99
N LYS A 112 16.06 -8.79 13.78
CA LYS A 112 15.05 -9.83 14.03
C LYS A 112 14.87 -10.81 12.88
N GLY A 113 15.61 -10.65 11.79
CA GLY A 113 15.53 -11.54 10.62
C GLY A 113 14.25 -11.42 9.79
N LEU A 114 13.52 -10.30 9.91
CA LEU A 114 12.27 -10.05 9.19
C LEU A 114 12.51 -9.55 7.75
N GLN A 115 13.74 -9.08 7.47
CA GLN A 115 14.19 -8.76 6.12
C GLN A 115 14.51 -10.05 5.36
N ARG A 116 13.78 -10.31 4.28
CA ARG A 116 13.92 -11.50 3.44
C ARG A 116 14.68 -11.14 2.16
N THR A 117 15.49 -12.08 1.67
CA THR A 117 16.11 -11.98 0.35
C THR A 117 15.40 -12.93 -0.59
N GLU A 118 14.81 -12.39 -1.65
CA GLU A 118 13.95 -13.12 -2.57
C GLU A 118 14.52 -13.10 -4.00
N GLY A 119 14.31 -14.21 -4.71
CA GLY A 119 14.77 -14.40 -6.08
C GLY A 119 13.72 -14.05 -7.14
N LYS A 120 14.00 -14.47 -8.38
CA LYS A 120 13.17 -14.17 -9.57
C LYS A 120 11.77 -14.76 -9.52
N GLU A 121 11.56 -15.84 -8.77
CA GLU A 121 10.28 -16.52 -8.66
C GLU A 121 9.38 -15.96 -7.56
N TYR A 122 9.87 -14.99 -6.78
CA TYR A 122 9.10 -14.38 -5.72
C TYR A 122 7.88 -13.64 -6.27
N VAL A 123 6.72 -13.97 -5.76
CA VAL A 123 5.45 -13.30 -6.05
C VAL A 123 5.25 -12.19 -5.02
N VAL A 124 5.23 -10.96 -5.50
CA VAL A 124 5.07 -9.75 -4.65
C VAL A 124 3.72 -9.77 -3.96
N LYS A 125 3.72 -9.42 -2.67
CA LYS A 125 2.53 -9.32 -1.84
C LYS A 125 2.14 -7.85 -1.64
N ASP A 126 0.87 -7.62 -1.33
CA ASP A 126 0.39 -6.29 -0.97
C ASP A 126 1.07 -5.79 0.30
N GLY A 127 1.54 -4.53 0.27
CA GLY A 127 2.27 -3.93 1.38
C GLY A 127 3.72 -4.38 1.54
N ASP A 128 4.30 -5.11 0.57
CA ASP A 128 5.74 -5.37 0.59
C ASP A 128 6.53 -4.07 0.39
N VAL A 129 7.52 -3.82 1.23
CA VAL A 129 8.55 -2.79 1.04
C VAL A 129 9.76 -3.46 0.42
N ILE A 130 10.14 -3.03 -0.80
CA ILE A 130 11.09 -3.76 -1.63
C ILE A 130 12.24 -2.87 -2.07
N GLU A 131 13.46 -3.35 -1.85
CA GLU A 131 14.68 -2.83 -2.47
C GLU A 131 15.15 -3.83 -3.53
N PHE A 132 15.20 -3.40 -4.80
CA PHE A 132 15.67 -4.22 -5.90
C PHE A 132 17.17 -4.08 -6.12
N LEU A 133 17.88 -5.20 -6.13
CA LEU A 133 19.27 -5.26 -6.57
C LEU A 133 19.31 -5.72 -8.03
N PHE A 134 19.92 -4.90 -8.87
CA PHE A 134 20.05 -5.16 -10.31
C PHE A 134 21.45 -4.77 -10.80
N ASN A 135 21.82 -5.32 -11.93
CA ASN A 135 23.07 -4.98 -12.65
C ASN A 135 22.73 -4.77 -14.14
N VAL A 136 23.10 -3.61 -14.66
CA VAL A 136 22.85 -3.21 -16.07
C VAL A 136 24.15 -2.82 -16.72
#